data_5ba72b57e57de51a4214856bc4d236d9
#
_entry.id   5ba72b57e57de51a4214856bc4d236d9
#
_cell.length_a   1.000
_cell.length_b   1.000
_cell.length_c   1.000
_cell.angle_alpha   90.00
_cell.angle_beta   90.00
_cell.angle_gamma   90.00
#
_symmetry.space_group_name_H-M   'P 1'
#
loop_
_entity.id
_entity.type
_entity.pdbx_description
1 polymer ?
#
loop_
_entity_poly.entity_id
_entity_poly.type
_entity_poly.pdbx_seq_one_letter_code
_entity_poly.pdbx_strand_id
1 'polypeptide(L)'
;MPLLNDLVPNKSLLCKLWRIDDSEDIMHPNNELNSDDYQIFLSRKANHMKRQFLASRKLISLVDPDLRVDYENNIPLLSDNRNISISHCEDIVTILISENKGIGIDVERINNKVHSIKSKFLNQKEINYLSGYEESRNLTKAWTAKEAIYKALRMPGIIFSENILIEEFNNESTTGIGKFISTNQEKKFKLYFYDLDNYCLTISQEI
;
A
#
# COMPACT_ATOMS: atom_id res chain seq x y z
N MET A 1 10.10 0.44 -19.96
CA MET A 1 9.79 1.70 -19.27
C MET A 1 8.98 1.38 -18.03
N PRO A 2 9.50 1.64 -16.86
CA PRO A 2 8.96 1.09 -15.63
C PRO A 2 7.85 1.91 -14.95
N LEU A 3 7.60 3.16 -15.37
CA LEU A 3 6.55 3.98 -14.76
C LEU A 3 5.18 3.51 -15.28
N LEU A 4 4.43 2.86 -14.41
CA LEU A 4 3.02 2.57 -14.65
C LEU A 4 2.22 3.76 -14.11
N ASN A 5 1.46 4.37 -14.98
CA ASN A 5 0.47 5.44 -14.79
C ASN A 5 0.30 6.05 -13.38
N ASP A 6 0.14 7.37 -13.34
CA ASP A 6 -0.39 8.05 -12.15
C ASP A 6 -1.83 7.58 -11.92
N LEU A 7 -2.07 6.90 -10.81
CA LEU A 7 -3.42 6.57 -10.38
C LEU A 7 -3.98 7.82 -9.67
N VAL A 8 -5.07 8.37 -10.18
CA VAL A 8 -5.69 9.57 -9.63
C VAL A 8 -7.09 9.23 -9.12
N PRO A 9 -7.21 8.69 -7.89
CA PRO A 9 -8.54 8.37 -7.34
C PRO A 9 -9.38 9.63 -7.10
N ASN A 10 -8.75 10.72 -6.75
CA ASN A 10 -9.33 12.07 -6.67
C ASN A 10 -8.21 13.13 -6.64
N LYS A 11 -8.59 14.41 -6.72
CA LYS A 11 -7.63 15.54 -6.80
C LYS A 11 -6.75 15.74 -5.54
N SER A 12 -7.14 15.17 -4.40
CA SER A 12 -6.39 15.31 -3.13
C SER A 12 -5.35 14.20 -2.92
N LEU A 13 -5.31 13.19 -3.79
CA LEU A 13 -4.44 12.04 -3.68
C LEU A 13 -3.51 11.95 -4.90
N LEU A 14 -2.21 11.98 -4.65
CA LEU A 14 -1.19 11.73 -5.64
C LEU A 14 -0.65 10.31 -5.44
N CYS A 15 -0.93 9.43 -6.37
CA CYS A 15 -0.45 8.05 -6.36
C CYS A 15 0.44 7.79 -7.56
N LYS A 16 1.66 7.30 -7.29
CA LYS A 16 2.60 6.86 -8.33
C LYS A 16 2.94 5.39 -8.13
N LEU A 17 3.10 4.70 -9.24
CA LEU A 17 3.40 3.29 -9.27
C LEU A 17 4.56 3.01 -10.22
N TRP A 18 5.49 2.15 -9.79
CA TRP A 18 6.66 1.70 -10.56
C TRP A 18 6.66 0.18 -10.65
N ARG A 19 6.85 -0.35 -11.86
CA ARG A 19 7.18 -1.76 -12.05
C ARG A 19 8.69 -1.87 -12.28
N ILE A 20 9.37 -2.60 -11.41
CA ILE A 20 10.80 -2.85 -11.51
C ILE A 20 11.03 -3.84 -12.65
N ASP A 21 11.81 -3.43 -13.66
CA ASP A 21 12.24 -4.31 -14.74
C ASP A 21 13.61 -4.91 -14.40
N ASP A 22 13.77 -6.21 -14.68
CA ASP A 22 15.04 -6.90 -14.44
C ASP A 22 16.19 -6.41 -15.33
N SER A 23 15.88 -5.76 -16.45
CA SER A 23 16.85 -5.14 -17.34
C SER A 23 17.42 -3.82 -16.80
N GLU A 24 16.81 -3.21 -15.78
CA GLU A 24 17.28 -1.96 -15.21
C GLU A 24 18.37 -2.20 -14.16
N ASP A 25 19.52 -1.58 -14.36
CA ASP A 25 20.60 -1.56 -13.38
C ASP A 25 20.30 -0.56 -12.25
N ILE A 26 19.25 -0.85 -11.48
CA ILE A 26 18.85 -0.06 -10.30
C ILE A 26 19.82 -0.33 -9.13
N MET A 27 20.81 -1.22 -9.31
CA MET A 27 21.68 -1.67 -8.21
C MET A 27 22.78 -0.67 -7.84
N HIS A 28 22.99 0.35 -8.67
CA HIS A 28 23.98 1.38 -8.38
C HIS A 28 23.30 2.69 -7.99
N PRO A 29 23.25 3.03 -6.70
CA PRO A 29 22.77 4.33 -6.24
C PRO A 29 23.77 5.43 -6.60
N ASN A 30 23.95 5.69 -7.89
CA ASN A 30 24.86 6.71 -8.42
C ASN A 30 24.45 8.09 -7.92
N ASN A 31 24.97 8.51 -6.76
CA ASN A 31 24.80 9.83 -6.15
C ASN A 31 23.34 10.32 -5.94
N GLU A 32 22.35 9.44 -6.13
CA GLU A 32 20.92 9.80 -6.04
C GLU A 32 20.36 9.69 -4.62
N LEU A 33 21.09 9.01 -3.70
CA LEU A 33 20.69 8.85 -2.31
C LEU A 33 21.43 9.83 -1.41
N ASN A 34 20.71 10.43 -0.45
CA ASN A 34 21.34 11.11 0.66
C ASN A 34 22.05 10.11 1.59
N SER A 35 22.85 10.60 2.56
CA SER A 35 23.65 9.77 3.48
C SER A 35 22.79 8.75 4.24
N ASP A 36 21.62 9.16 4.71
CA ASP A 36 20.75 8.34 5.57
C ASP A 36 20.05 7.23 4.75
N ASP A 37 19.52 7.58 3.59
CA ASP A 37 18.97 6.63 2.64
C ASP A 37 20.03 5.63 2.15
N TYR A 38 21.28 6.06 1.98
CA TYR A 38 22.37 5.17 1.61
C TYR A 38 22.66 4.14 2.72
N GLN A 39 22.63 4.53 3.99
CA GLN A 39 22.79 3.59 5.11
C GLN A 39 21.61 2.60 5.18
N ILE A 40 20.38 3.06 4.96
CA ILE A 40 19.20 2.19 4.88
C ILE A 40 19.35 1.20 3.71
N PHE A 41 19.78 1.66 2.54
CA PHE A 41 20.03 0.81 1.38
C PHE A 41 21.07 -0.29 1.68
N LEU A 42 22.19 0.07 2.32
CA LEU A 42 23.23 -0.88 2.69
C LEU A 42 22.76 -1.92 3.71
N SER A 43 21.85 -1.55 4.62
CA SER A 43 21.28 -2.45 5.62
C SER A 43 20.37 -3.52 5.04
N ARG A 44 19.83 -3.33 3.81
CA ARG A 44 18.96 -4.28 3.13
C ARG A 44 19.76 -5.50 2.67
N LYS A 45 19.40 -6.69 3.15
CA LYS A 45 20.16 -7.93 2.87
C LYS A 45 19.90 -8.49 1.46
N ALA A 46 18.65 -8.48 1.03
CA ALA A 46 18.26 -9.10 -0.24
C ALA A 46 18.19 -8.07 -1.38
N ASN A 47 18.62 -8.48 -2.58
CA ASN A 47 18.67 -7.61 -3.76
C ASN A 47 17.29 -7.05 -4.12
N HIS A 48 16.21 -7.88 -4.05
CA HIS A 48 14.87 -7.38 -4.32
C HIS A 48 14.47 -6.26 -3.35
N MET A 49 14.83 -6.34 -2.06
CA MET A 49 14.55 -5.29 -1.08
C MET A 49 15.33 -3.99 -1.37
N LYS A 50 16.55 -4.11 -1.89
CA LYS A 50 17.34 -2.95 -2.34
C LYS A 50 16.69 -2.27 -3.55
N ARG A 51 16.25 -3.07 -4.54
CA ARG A 51 15.57 -2.56 -5.73
C ARG A 51 14.26 -1.86 -5.37
N GLN A 52 13.42 -2.47 -4.53
CA GLN A 52 12.17 -1.86 -4.05
C GLN A 52 12.44 -0.54 -3.31
N PHE A 53 13.49 -0.48 -2.49
CA PHE A 53 13.87 0.75 -1.79
C PHE A 53 14.25 1.84 -2.79
N LEU A 54 15.15 1.57 -3.74
CA LEU A 54 15.56 2.53 -4.75
C LEU A 54 14.39 3.00 -5.61
N ALA A 55 13.51 2.08 -6.04
CA ALA A 55 12.31 2.44 -6.79
C ALA A 55 11.40 3.38 -6.00
N SER A 56 11.23 3.16 -4.68
CA SER A 56 10.45 4.06 -3.84
C SER A 56 11.04 5.47 -3.77
N ARG A 57 12.37 5.59 -3.65
CA ARG A 57 13.07 6.89 -3.66
C ARG A 57 12.98 7.58 -5.02
N LYS A 58 13.06 6.81 -6.09
CA LYS A 58 12.85 7.33 -7.45
C LYS A 58 11.44 7.88 -7.64
N LEU A 59 10.41 7.15 -7.19
CA LEU A 59 9.03 7.65 -7.24
C LEU A 59 8.86 8.98 -6.48
N ILE A 60 9.50 9.12 -5.32
CA ILE A 60 9.43 10.34 -4.50
C ILE A 60 10.15 11.49 -5.22
N SER A 61 11.33 11.26 -5.78
CA SER A 61 12.08 12.28 -6.53
C SER A 61 11.37 12.74 -7.81
N LEU A 62 10.49 11.89 -8.38
CA LEU A 62 9.63 12.28 -9.51
C LEU A 62 8.45 13.17 -9.09
N VAL A 63 8.12 13.23 -7.81
CA VAL A 63 7.15 14.19 -7.27
C VAL A 63 7.83 15.53 -7.04
N ASP A 64 8.96 15.50 -6.33
CA ASP A 64 9.82 16.64 -6.08
C ASP A 64 11.23 16.13 -5.73
N PRO A 65 12.29 16.56 -6.46
CA PRO A 65 13.66 16.12 -6.23
C PRO A 65 14.21 16.49 -4.83
N ASP A 66 13.64 17.48 -4.17
CA ASP A 66 14.07 17.93 -2.85
C ASP A 66 13.36 17.22 -1.70
N LEU A 67 12.30 16.43 -1.98
CA LEU A 67 11.62 15.65 -0.97
C LEU A 67 12.52 14.57 -0.35
N ARG A 68 12.41 14.46 0.99
CA ARG A 68 13.10 13.44 1.77
C ARG A 68 12.08 12.65 2.57
N VAL A 69 12.43 11.39 2.87
CA VAL A 69 11.61 10.49 3.69
C VAL A 69 12.40 10.11 4.91
N ASP A 70 11.87 10.47 6.07
CA ASP A 70 12.31 10.00 7.36
C ASP A 70 11.37 8.92 7.90
N TYR A 71 11.79 8.23 8.96
CA TYR A 71 10.97 7.20 9.60
C TYR A 71 10.90 7.44 11.10
N GLU A 72 9.68 7.48 11.62
CA GLU A 72 9.40 7.44 13.05
C GLU A 72 8.59 6.20 13.36
N ASN A 73 9.10 5.30 14.20
CA ASN A 73 8.44 4.02 14.55
C ASN A 73 8.01 3.20 13.31
N ASN A 74 8.85 3.15 12.27
CA ASN A 74 8.58 2.55 10.96
C ASN A 74 7.48 3.24 10.12
N ILE A 75 6.99 4.39 10.54
CA ILE A 75 6.03 5.20 9.78
C ILE A 75 6.82 6.18 8.90
N PRO A 76 6.62 6.19 7.57
CA PRO A 76 7.28 7.15 6.70
C PRO A 76 6.70 8.55 6.87
N LEU A 77 7.58 9.54 6.91
CA LEU A 77 7.28 10.97 7.02
C LEU A 77 7.97 11.73 5.90
N LEU A 78 7.26 12.66 5.26
CA LEU A 78 7.87 13.56 4.26
C LEU A 78 8.41 14.83 4.91
N SER A 79 9.53 15.32 4.38
CA SER A 79 10.20 16.55 4.85
C SER A 79 9.33 17.82 4.73
N ASP A 80 8.33 17.82 3.86
CA ASP A 80 7.38 18.92 3.66
C ASP A 80 6.07 18.76 4.46
N ASN A 81 6.01 17.81 5.39
CA ASN A 81 4.86 17.50 6.25
C ASN A 81 3.61 16.96 5.53
N ARG A 82 3.63 16.70 4.23
CA ARG A 82 2.57 15.93 3.58
C ARG A 82 2.57 14.49 4.10
N ASN A 83 1.42 13.86 4.04
CA ASN A 83 1.29 12.47 4.45
C ASN A 83 1.71 11.55 3.30
N ILE A 84 2.45 10.50 3.63
CA ILE A 84 2.88 9.48 2.68
C ILE A 84 2.53 8.09 3.19
N SER A 85 2.15 7.20 2.26
CA SER A 85 2.07 5.76 2.45
C SER A 85 2.83 5.07 1.34
N ILE A 86 3.58 4.01 1.67
CA ILE A 86 4.43 3.27 0.73
C ILE A 86 4.04 1.79 0.80
N SER A 87 3.92 1.14 -0.35
CA SER A 87 3.78 -0.31 -0.43
C SER A 87 4.61 -0.89 -1.58
N HIS A 88 4.98 -2.14 -1.43
CA HIS A 88 5.70 -2.88 -2.46
C HIS A 88 5.42 -4.38 -2.36
N CYS A 89 5.26 -5.02 -3.49
CA CYS A 89 5.14 -6.47 -3.62
C CYS A 89 5.87 -6.95 -4.87
N GLU A 90 6.84 -7.83 -4.71
CA GLU A 90 7.70 -8.35 -5.79
C GLU A 90 8.33 -7.23 -6.65
N ASP A 91 7.85 -7.06 -7.89
CA ASP A 91 8.32 -6.06 -8.86
C ASP A 91 7.52 -4.75 -8.86
N ILE A 92 6.46 -4.64 -8.05
CA ILE A 92 5.64 -3.43 -7.92
C ILE A 92 6.05 -2.63 -6.69
N VAL A 93 6.23 -1.32 -6.88
CA VAL A 93 6.40 -0.34 -5.80
C VAL A 93 5.43 0.81 -6.03
N THR A 94 4.78 1.27 -4.97
CA THR A 94 3.82 2.36 -5.03
C THR A 94 3.96 3.31 -3.87
N ILE A 95 3.70 4.59 -4.13
CA ILE A 95 3.60 5.65 -3.13
C ILE A 95 2.26 6.37 -3.26
N LEU A 96 1.73 6.80 -2.13
CA LEU A 96 0.55 7.65 -2.02
C LEU A 96 0.89 8.87 -1.18
N ILE A 97 0.67 10.07 -1.71
CA ILE A 97 0.95 11.34 -1.03
C ILE A 97 -0.31 12.19 -0.97
N SER A 98 -0.54 12.87 0.15
CA SER A 98 -1.68 13.77 0.35
C SER A 98 -1.41 14.83 1.42
N GLU A 99 -2.03 15.99 1.29
CA GLU A 99 -2.15 16.98 2.36
C GLU A 99 -3.00 16.44 3.54
N ASN A 100 -3.99 15.62 3.23
CA ASN A 100 -4.90 15.05 4.22
C ASN A 100 -4.28 13.88 4.95
N LYS A 101 -4.56 13.75 6.25
CA LYS A 101 -4.24 12.57 7.06
C LYS A 101 -5.19 11.42 6.73
N GLY A 102 -4.92 10.24 7.31
CA GLY A 102 -5.80 9.08 7.16
C GLY A 102 -5.76 8.46 5.76
N ILE A 103 -4.61 8.48 5.10
CA ILE A 103 -4.38 7.83 3.81
C ILE A 103 -3.52 6.59 3.97
N GLY A 104 -3.79 5.58 3.15
CA GLY A 104 -2.96 4.38 3.08
C GLY A 104 -3.05 3.71 1.72
N ILE A 105 -2.00 3.00 1.35
CA ILE A 105 -1.92 2.23 0.11
C ILE A 105 -1.32 0.87 0.38
N ASP A 106 -1.88 -0.14 -0.29
CA ASP A 106 -1.29 -1.47 -0.29
C ASP A 106 -1.41 -2.15 -1.65
N VAL A 107 -0.40 -2.95 -2.00
CA VAL A 107 -0.34 -3.73 -3.24
C VAL A 107 0.14 -5.13 -2.94
N GLU A 108 -0.57 -6.15 -3.46
CA GLU A 108 -0.24 -7.55 -3.26
C GLU A 108 -0.48 -8.37 -4.53
N ARG A 109 0.38 -9.36 -4.74
CA ARG A 109 0.20 -10.33 -5.82
C ARG A 109 -0.90 -11.32 -5.46
N ILE A 110 -1.79 -11.57 -6.41
CA ILE A 110 -2.84 -12.58 -6.27
C ILE A 110 -2.19 -13.96 -6.20
N ASN A 111 -2.40 -14.66 -5.09
CA ASN A 111 -1.88 -16.02 -4.92
C ASN A 111 -2.73 -16.82 -3.91
N ASN A 112 -2.62 -18.14 -3.96
CA ASN A 112 -3.42 -19.04 -3.12
C ASN A 112 -2.99 -19.05 -1.64
N LYS A 113 -1.86 -18.44 -1.27
CA LYS A 113 -1.41 -18.39 0.13
C LYS A 113 -2.39 -17.60 1.01
N VAL A 114 -3.14 -16.65 0.43
CA VAL A 114 -4.15 -15.85 1.14
C VAL A 114 -5.23 -16.72 1.78
N HIS A 115 -5.55 -17.89 1.20
CA HIS A 115 -6.53 -18.83 1.76
C HIS A 115 -6.12 -19.37 3.14
N SER A 116 -4.81 -19.63 3.33
CA SER A 116 -4.30 -20.18 4.59
C SER A 116 -4.31 -19.18 5.75
N ILE A 117 -4.41 -17.89 5.45
CA ILE A 117 -4.39 -16.82 6.45
C ILE A 117 -5.72 -16.07 6.57
N LYS A 118 -6.72 -16.39 5.75
CA LYS A 118 -7.98 -15.62 5.68
C LYS A 118 -8.68 -15.46 7.04
N SER A 119 -8.65 -16.47 7.89
CA SER A 119 -9.23 -16.40 9.25
C SER A 119 -8.47 -15.48 10.21
N LYS A 120 -7.25 -15.06 9.88
CA LYS A 120 -6.47 -14.14 10.70
C LYS A 120 -6.84 -12.68 10.47
N PHE A 121 -7.40 -12.37 9.30
CA PHE A 121 -7.74 -10.99 8.95
C PHE A 121 -9.20 -10.75 8.60
N LEU A 122 -10.00 -11.80 8.32
CA LEU A 122 -11.42 -11.70 8.02
C LEU A 122 -12.26 -12.23 9.17
N ASN A 123 -13.40 -11.59 9.41
CA ASN A 123 -14.47 -12.15 10.24
C ASN A 123 -15.34 -13.14 9.43
N GLN A 124 -16.22 -13.86 10.11
CA GLN A 124 -17.06 -14.90 9.45
C GLN A 124 -17.98 -14.33 8.36
N LYS A 125 -18.51 -13.12 8.54
CA LYS A 125 -19.37 -12.47 7.54
C LYS A 125 -18.58 -12.17 6.26
N GLU A 126 -17.37 -11.62 6.40
CA GLU A 126 -16.47 -11.33 5.28
C GLU A 126 -16.07 -12.61 4.54
N ILE A 127 -15.72 -13.69 5.26
CA ILE A 127 -15.40 -14.98 4.66
C ILE A 127 -16.57 -15.48 3.79
N ASN A 128 -17.80 -15.36 4.27
CA ASN A 128 -18.97 -15.87 3.57
C ASN A 128 -19.19 -15.18 2.22
N TYR A 129 -19.11 -13.84 2.15
CA TYR A 129 -19.36 -13.13 0.89
C TYR A 129 -18.16 -13.13 -0.07
N LEU A 130 -16.94 -13.37 0.42
CA LEU A 130 -15.74 -13.44 -0.40
C LEU A 130 -15.50 -14.81 -1.03
N SER A 131 -16.26 -15.83 -0.61
CA SER A 131 -16.15 -17.21 -1.13
C SER A 131 -16.74 -17.35 -2.54
N GLY A 132 -16.19 -18.27 -3.33
CA GLY A 132 -16.74 -18.63 -4.64
C GLY A 132 -15.83 -18.23 -5.81
N TYR A 133 -16.45 -17.73 -6.89
CA TYR A 133 -15.72 -17.38 -8.11
C TYR A 133 -14.63 -16.33 -7.84
N GLU A 134 -13.42 -16.58 -8.35
CA GLU A 134 -12.22 -15.74 -8.12
C GLU A 134 -11.88 -15.48 -6.64
N GLU A 135 -12.13 -16.46 -5.76
CA GLU A 135 -11.90 -16.31 -4.31
C GLU A 135 -10.50 -15.77 -3.97
N SER A 136 -9.43 -16.24 -4.64
CA SER A 136 -8.07 -15.74 -4.40
C SER A 136 -7.92 -14.24 -4.67
N ARG A 137 -8.55 -13.74 -5.74
CA ARG A 137 -8.57 -12.30 -6.07
C ARG A 137 -9.36 -11.52 -5.01
N ASN A 138 -10.55 -11.98 -4.66
CA ASN A 138 -11.40 -11.33 -3.66
C ASN A 138 -10.74 -11.27 -2.28
N LEU A 139 -10.11 -12.36 -1.87
CA LEU A 139 -9.35 -12.43 -0.62
C LEU A 139 -8.14 -11.49 -0.64
N THR A 140 -7.41 -11.42 -1.77
CA THR A 140 -6.27 -10.50 -1.92
C THR A 140 -6.73 -9.04 -1.91
N LYS A 141 -7.85 -8.72 -2.58
CA LYS A 141 -8.46 -7.37 -2.56
C LYS A 141 -8.89 -6.98 -1.14
N ALA A 142 -9.51 -7.89 -0.38
CA ALA A 142 -9.86 -7.65 1.02
C ALA A 142 -8.60 -7.47 1.91
N TRP A 143 -7.55 -8.25 1.67
CA TRP A 143 -6.29 -8.13 2.39
C TRP A 143 -5.66 -6.75 2.14
N THR A 144 -5.48 -6.34 0.87
CA THR A 144 -4.93 -5.01 0.54
C THR A 144 -5.78 -3.86 1.09
N ALA A 145 -7.12 -4.02 1.15
CA ALA A 145 -8.01 -3.03 1.74
C ALA A 145 -7.76 -2.86 3.25
N LYS A 146 -7.60 -3.96 3.99
CA LYS A 146 -7.33 -3.91 5.42
C LYS A 146 -5.93 -3.38 5.73
N GLU A 147 -4.92 -3.78 4.95
CA GLU A 147 -3.55 -3.24 5.06
C GLU A 147 -3.50 -1.75 4.73
N ALA A 148 -4.22 -1.28 3.71
CA ALA A 148 -4.29 0.13 3.38
C ALA A 148 -4.93 0.94 4.52
N ILE A 149 -6.03 0.45 5.13
CA ILE A 149 -6.64 1.08 6.31
C ILE A 149 -5.68 1.07 7.50
N TYR A 150 -5.00 -0.05 7.76
CA TYR A 150 -4.02 -0.15 8.83
C TYR A 150 -2.89 0.89 8.70
N LYS A 151 -2.36 1.05 7.47
CA LYS A 151 -1.36 2.08 7.17
C LYS A 151 -1.91 3.50 7.35
N ALA A 152 -3.18 3.74 7.01
CA ALA A 152 -3.84 5.03 7.22
C ALA A 152 -4.02 5.38 8.69
N LEU A 153 -4.28 4.39 9.54
CA LEU A 153 -4.50 4.57 10.98
C LEU A 153 -3.22 4.90 11.75
N ARG A 154 -2.07 4.41 11.30
CA ARG A 154 -0.76 4.61 11.97
C ARG A 154 -0.79 4.26 13.47
N MET A 155 -1.55 3.22 13.83
CA MET A 155 -1.79 2.80 15.22
C MET A 155 -1.33 1.35 15.42
N PRO A 156 -0.65 1.03 16.52
CA PRO A 156 -0.33 -0.36 16.87
C PRO A 156 -1.54 -1.09 17.48
N GLY A 157 -1.44 -2.42 17.57
CA GLY A 157 -2.38 -3.25 18.33
C GLY A 157 -3.74 -3.50 17.67
N ILE A 158 -3.88 -3.27 16.36
CA ILE A 158 -5.11 -3.51 15.60
C ILE A 158 -5.22 -5.00 15.24
N ILE A 159 -6.35 -5.61 15.58
CA ILE A 159 -6.72 -6.97 15.17
C ILE A 159 -7.61 -6.87 13.93
N PHE A 160 -7.09 -7.28 12.77
CA PHE A 160 -7.74 -7.06 11.47
C PHE A 160 -9.13 -7.66 11.36
N SER A 161 -9.33 -8.87 11.88
CA SER A 161 -10.65 -9.56 11.84
C SER A 161 -11.71 -8.92 12.74
N GLU A 162 -11.29 -8.12 13.74
CA GLU A 162 -12.18 -7.52 14.73
C GLU A 162 -12.35 -6.03 14.52
N ASN A 163 -11.24 -5.33 14.24
CA ASN A 163 -11.21 -3.87 14.25
C ASN A 163 -11.38 -3.25 12.85
N ILE A 164 -11.03 -3.96 11.76
CA ILE A 164 -11.17 -3.43 10.41
C ILE A 164 -12.23 -4.24 9.66
N LEU A 165 -13.32 -3.59 9.30
CA LEU A 165 -14.44 -4.19 8.58
C LEU A 165 -14.50 -3.62 7.17
N ILE A 166 -14.68 -4.49 6.16
CA ILE A 166 -14.89 -4.08 4.78
C ILE A 166 -16.34 -4.38 4.43
N GLU A 167 -17.08 -3.41 3.88
CA GLU A 167 -18.42 -3.63 3.36
C GLU A 167 -18.35 -4.53 2.11
N GLU A 168 -19.42 -5.25 1.85
CA GLU A 168 -19.49 -6.21 0.75
C GLU A 168 -19.16 -5.55 -0.60
N PHE A 169 -18.30 -6.18 -1.36
CA PHE A 169 -17.90 -5.79 -2.70
C PHE A 169 -17.81 -7.03 -3.61
N ASN A 170 -17.74 -6.82 -4.91
CA ASN A 170 -17.54 -7.88 -5.91
C ASN A 170 -16.27 -7.62 -6.75
N ASN A 171 -15.97 -8.52 -7.68
CA ASN A 171 -14.79 -8.44 -8.54
C ASN A 171 -14.73 -7.15 -9.36
N GLU A 172 -15.88 -6.64 -9.81
CA GLU A 172 -16.00 -5.46 -10.65
C GLU A 172 -15.98 -4.15 -9.86
N SER A 173 -16.05 -4.24 -8.52
CA SER A 173 -16.06 -3.05 -7.67
C SER A 173 -14.73 -2.30 -7.79
N THR A 174 -14.77 -1.06 -8.23
CA THR A 174 -13.64 -0.12 -8.29
C THR A 174 -13.53 0.74 -7.04
N THR A 175 -14.59 0.77 -6.22
CA THR A 175 -14.63 1.49 -4.92
C THR A 175 -15.33 0.65 -3.87
N GLY A 176 -15.07 0.96 -2.60
CA GLY A 176 -15.69 0.31 -1.46
C GLY A 176 -15.66 1.19 -0.22
N ILE A 177 -16.18 0.65 0.87
CA ILE A 177 -16.16 1.28 2.19
C ILE A 177 -15.50 0.33 3.18
N GLY A 178 -14.58 0.88 3.96
CA GLY A 178 -14.00 0.22 5.12
C GLY A 178 -14.30 1.00 6.39
N LYS A 179 -14.26 0.30 7.52
CA LYS A 179 -14.47 0.90 8.85
C LYS A 179 -13.40 0.38 9.81
N PHE A 180 -12.91 1.27 10.63
CA PHE A 180 -12.16 0.90 11.82
C PHE A 180 -13.05 1.11 13.03
N ILE A 181 -13.14 0.10 13.90
CA ILE A 181 -13.96 0.11 15.10
C ILE A 181 -13.10 -0.31 16.29
N SER A 182 -13.08 0.51 17.31
CA SER A 182 -12.51 0.21 18.61
C SER A 182 -13.48 0.60 19.73
N THR A 183 -13.14 0.34 20.97
CA THR A 183 -13.97 0.72 22.14
C THR A 183 -14.27 2.22 22.21
N ASN A 184 -13.39 3.07 21.70
CA ASN A 184 -13.44 4.52 21.93
C ASN A 184 -13.61 5.33 20.63
N GLN A 185 -13.53 4.70 19.46
CA GLN A 185 -13.61 5.43 18.18
C GLN A 185 -14.09 4.54 17.03
N GLU A 186 -14.80 5.16 16.12
CA GLU A 186 -15.12 4.61 14.80
C GLU A 186 -14.60 5.59 13.74
N LYS A 187 -13.97 5.04 12.69
CA LYS A 187 -13.52 5.79 11.53
C LYS A 187 -14.00 5.10 10.27
N LYS A 188 -14.33 5.90 9.26
CA LYS A 188 -14.80 5.42 7.97
C LYS A 188 -13.81 5.78 6.88
N PHE A 189 -13.60 4.84 5.95
CA PHE A 189 -12.65 4.98 4.86
C PHE A 189 -13.34 4.72 3.53
N LYS A 190 -13.10 5.59 2.56
CA LYS A 190 -13.34 5.28 1.16
C LYS A 190 -12.19 4.47 0.62
N LEU A 191 -12.51 3.40 -0.08
CA LEU A 191 -11.55 2.50 -0.72
C LEU A 191 -11.62 2.70 -2.23
N TYR A 192 -10.45 2.64 -2.89
CA TYR A 192 -10.33 2.63 -4.34
C TYR A 192 -9.53 1.39 -4.72
N PHE A 193 -10.14 0.52 -5.53
CA PHE A 193 -9.57 -0.75 -5.95
C PHE A 193 -9.04 -0.66 -7.37
N TYR A 194 -7.84 -1.20 -7.56
CA TYR A 194 -7.20 -1.31 -8.86
C TYR A 194 -6.72 -2.75 -9.07
N ASP A 195 -7.13 -3.34 -10.16
CA ASP A 195 -6.62 -4.62 -10.62
C ASP A 195 -5.50 -4.38 -11.64
N LEU A 196 -4.31 -4.88 -11.35
CA LEU A 196 -3.09 -4.69 -12.13
C LEU A 196 -2.57 -6.06 -12.56
N ASP A 197 -3.12 -6.63 -13.63
CA ASP A 197 -2.84 -8.00 -14.07
C ASP A 197 -3.01 -9.02 -12.91
N ASN A 198 -1.89 -9.48 -12.34
CA ASN A 198 -1.86 -10.44 -11.23
C ASN A 198 -1.72 -9.79 -9.85
N TYR A 199 -1.96 -8.49 -9.74
CA TYR A 199 -1.89 -7.74 -8.48
C TYR A 199 -3.21 -7.07 -8.16
N CYS A 200 -3.52 -6.98 -6.86
CA CYS A 200 -4.53 -6.08 -6.32
C CYS A 200 -3.84 -4.90 -5.64
N LEU A 201 -4.29 -3.69 -5.92
CA LEU A 201 -3.86 -2.48 -5.22
C LEU A 201 -5.08 -1.80 -4.64
N THR A 202 -4.98 -1.39 -3.37
CA THR A 202 -6.04 -0.63 -2.71
C THR A 202 -5.47 0.66 -2.13
N ILE A 203 -6.17 1.76 -2.38
CA ILE A 203 -5.98 3.04 -1.71
C ILE A 203 -7.11 3.23 -0.72
N SER A 204 -6.80 3.63 0.52
CA SER A 204 -7.77 4.04 1.53
C SER A 204 -7.63 5.52 1.87
N GLN A 205 -8.75 6.18 2.08
CA GLN A 205 -8.85 7.58 2.50
C GLN A 205 -9.92 7.72 3.58
N GLU A 206 -9.58 8.25 4.73
CA GLU A 206 -10.53 8.59 5.82
C GLU A 206 -11.54 9.65 5.34
N ILE A 207 -12.84 9.46 5.63
CA ILE A 207 -13.96 10.32 5.22
C ILE A 207 -14.86 10.71 6.38
#